data_53b6cff5c71e66315a17c8da853ba954
#
_entry.id   53b6cff5c71e66315a17c8da853ba954
#
_cell.length_a   1.000
_cell.length_b   1.000
_cell.length_c   1.000
_cell.angle_alpha   90.00
_cell.angle_beta   90.00
_cell.angle_gamma   90.00
#
_symmetry.space_group_name_H-M   'P 1'
#
loop_
_entity.id
_entity.type
_entity.pdbx_description
1 polymer ?
#
loop_
_entity_poly.entity_id
_entity_poly.type
_entity_poly.pdbx_seq_one_letter_code
_entity_poly.pdbx_strand_id
1 'polypeptide(L)'
;MAVCFTAQLQAETAFNERPKLVVGIVVDQMRWDYLGRYYDQFQPDGLKRLITKGYSCDNCMINYLPTVTAIGHTSIYTGTTPAFHGICGNAFYINGVKRHSCEDPNVKTVGSDKKGASSPVNLLASTIGDALRLHTDFQSKVISVSYKDRAAILPGGRGANAAYWIDTKNGQFITSTWYMEELPQWAKAYNAEMKQNKELAKVGKDVGLYPLCGHLITDMAIASLKGENLGKGEETDMLCISYSQTDVIGHEWSTRGDKTDEAYMELDKDIARLLKALDAQVGEGNYLLFLTADHGAAHNFKFMGDHKFNADAWKWSEEHIIDAEKRLAEQSGMKSVIKDMLDYRIVLDKESIREQGLDEELVRQTIVDLVMKMPHVSFAFDFKKAATAPVPEFLRERALNGYHHDRSGDIIFMLEPGHYSFGKGSSPIGTTHGTWCPYDAHIPLLFYGWKVEHGSTSREVHIIDIAPTVCQKLHIQQPNACIGEPITEVIDD
;
A
#
# COMPACT_ATOMS: atom_id res chain seq x y z
N MET A 1 -36.78 -39.61 0.65
CA MET A 1 -36.89 -38.33 -0.08
C MET A 1 -36.69 -37.09 0.78
N ALA A 2 -37.20 -37.01 2.02
CA ALA A 2 -37.06 -35.84 2.90
C ALA A 2 -35.60 -35.52 3.30
N VAL A 3 -34.74 -36.53 3.48
CA VAL A 3 -33.32 -36.32 3.92
C VAL A 3 -32.47 -35.75 2.77
N CYS A 4 -32.73 -36.04 1.51
CA CYS A 4 -32.04 -35.46 0.36
C CYS A 4 -32.41 -33.96 0.17
N PHE A 5 -33.67 -33.59 0.41
CA PHE A 5 -34.12 -32.21 0.27
C PHE A 5 -33.53 -31.28 1.35
N THR A 6 -33.41 -31.78 2.60
CA THR A 6 -32.81 -31.01 3.68
C THR A 6 -31.29 -30.81 3.50
N ALA A 7 -30.57 -31.82 3.01
CA ALA A 7 -29.13 -31.72 2.70
C ALA A 7 -28.86 -30.74 1.53
N GLN A 8 -29.71 -30.75 0.51
CA GLN A 8 -29.59 -29.86 -0.63
C GLN A 8 -29.90 -28.41 -0.27
N LEU A 9 -30.93 -28.16 0.56
CA LEU A 9 -31.22 -26.82 1.10
C LEU A 9 -30.13 -26.32 2.02
N GLN A 10 -29.52 -27.16 2.85
CA GLN A 10 -28.38 -26.80 3.69
C GLN A 10 -27.12 -26.49 2.85
N ALA A 11 -26.86 -27.22 1.78
CA ALA A 11 -25.74 -26.95 0.88
C ALA A 11 -25.94 -25.65 0.08
N GLU A 12 -27.16 -25.37 -0.39
CA GLU A 12 -27.48 -24.12 -1.07
C GLU A 12 -27.39 -22.89 -0.13
N THR A 13 -27.84 -23.02 1.13
CA THR A 13 -27.74 -21.93 2.12
C THR A 13 -26.27 -21.69 2.52
N ALA A 14 -25.47 -22.73 2.70
CA ALA A 14 -24.06 -22.59 3.04
C ALA A 14 -23.24 -21.92 1.92
N PHE A 15 -23.52 -22.28 0.67
CA PHE A 15 -22.83 -21.68 -0.49
C PHE A 15 -23.13 -20.20 -0.70
N ASN A 16 -24.35 -19.76 -0.34
CA ASN A 16 -24.77 -18.35 -0.47
C ASN A 16 -24.54 -17.52 0.79
N GLU A 17 -24.06 -18.13 1.87
CA GLU A 17 -23.79 -17.41 3.11
C GLU A 17 -22.52 -16.56 2.99
N ARG A 18 -22.64 -15.26 3.20
CA ARG A 18 -21.56 -14.27 3.12
C ARG A 18 -21.57 -13.34 4.34
N PRO A 19 -20.42 -12.74 4.70
CA PRO A 19 -20.40 -11.69 5.69
C PRO A 19 -21.20 -10.48 5.20
N LYS A 20 -21.77 -9.71 6.10
CA LYS A 20 -22.46 -8.47 5.76
C LYS A 20 -21.51 -7.36 5.30
N LEU A 21 -20.26 -7.42 5.75
CA LEU A 21 -19.24 -6.42 5.45
C LEU A 21 -17.86 -7.07 5.37
N VAL A 22 -17.05 -6.65 4.41
CA VAL A 22 -15.59 -6.87 4.40
C VAL A 22 -14.92 -5.60 4.84
N VAL A 23 -13.99 -5.70 5.79
CA VAL A 23 -13.16 -4.58 6.28
C VAL A 23 -11.71 -4.87 5.99
N GLY A 24 -11.08 -4.07 5.14
CA GLY A 24 -9.64 -4.12 4.90
C GLY A 24 -8.93 -2.99 5.63
N ILE A 25 -7.99 -3.32 6.51
CA ILE A 25 -7.18 -2.35 7.24
C ILE A 25 -5.73 -2.48 6.77
N VAL A 26 -5.17 -1.39 6.26
CA VAL A 26 -3.75 -1.28 5.93
C VAL A 26 -3.11 -0.28 6.88
N VAL A 27 -2.08 -0.71 7.59
CA VAL A 27 -1.25 0.16 8.44
C VAL A 27 0.04 0.45 7.71
N ASP A 28 0.13 1.65 7.13
CA ASP A 28 1.24 2.08 6.27
C ASP A 28 2.58 2.02 7.04
N GLN A 29 3.58 1.36 6.47
CA GLN A 29 4.91 1.15 7.04
C GLN A 29 4.95 0.27 8.31
N MET A 30 3.94 -0.58 8.55
CA MET A 30 3.95 -1.43 9.73
C MET A 30 4.83 -2.67 9.53
N ARG A 31 5.89 -2.75 10.32
CA ARG A 31 6.74 -3.93 10.39
C ARG A 31 6.02 -5.08 11.10
N TRP A 32 6.29 -6.32 10.65
CA TRP A 32 5.75 -7.52 11.32
C TRP A 32 6.11 -7.59 12.81
N ASP A 33 7.36 -7.26 13.16
CA ASP A 33 7.86 -7.35 14.54
C ASP A 33 7.16 -6.38 15.52
N TYR A 34 6.40 -5.40 15.04
CA TYR A 34 5.64 -4.49 15.91
C TYR A 34 4.48 -5.17 16.63
N LEU A 35 3.89 -6.24 16.06
CA LEU A 35 2.86 -7.02 16.75
C LEU A 35 3.40 -7.63 18.05
N GLY A 36 4.58 -8.24 18.00
CA GLY A 36 5.23 -8.81 19.18
C GLY A 36 5.83 -7.74 20.10
N ARG A 37 6.45 -6.71 19.50
CA ARG A 37 7.12 -5.64 20.25
C ARG A 37 6.19 -4.86 21.18
N TYR A 38 4.96 -4.61 20.74
CA TYR A 38 3.97 -3.82 21.49
C TYR A 38 2.88 -4.67 22.14
N TYR A 39 2.93 -5.99 22.02
CA TYR A 39 1.87 -6.91 22.45
C TYR A 39 1.36 -6.64 23.87
N ASP A 40 2.27 -6.48 24.84
CA ASP A 40 1.90 -6.28 26.24
C ASP A 40 1.22 -4.92 26.50
N GLN A 41 1.45 -3.94 25.64
CA GLN A 41 0.93 -2.58 25.75
C GLN A 41 -0.43 -2.41 25.04
N PHE A 42 -0.76 -3.32 24.10
CA PHE A 42 -2.04 -3.26 23.37
C PHE A 42 -3.23 -3.53 24.27
N GLN A 43 -4.33 -2.81 24.03
CA GLN A 43 -5.58 -2.99 24.74
C GLN A 43 -6.26 -4.33 24.35
N PRO A 44 -7.02 -4.95 25.27
CA PRO A 44 -7.72 -6.20 24.97
C PRO A 44 -8.71 -6.10 23.79
N ASP A 45 -9.30 -4.93 23.56
CA ASP A 45 -10.32 -4.69 22.53
C ASP A 45 -9.76 -4.12 21.22
N GLY A 46 -8.46 -3.84 21.16
CA GLY A 46 -7.73 -3.32 20.00
C GLY A 46 -7.01 -4.41 19.19
N LEU A 47 -5.75 -4.15 18.85
CA LEU A 47 -4.89 -5.09 18.11
C LEU A 47 -4.77 -6.45 18.82
N LYS A 48 -4.74 -6.45 20.15
CA LYS A 48 -4.70 -7.71 20.91
C LYS A 48 -5.91 -8.59 20.64
N ARG A 49 -7.11 -8.02 20.43
CA ARG A 49 -8.31 -8.78 20.03
C ARG A 49 -8.11 -9.50 18.70
N LEU A 50 -7.55 -8.82 17.71
CA LEU A 50 -7.28 -9.40 16.40
C LEU A 50 -6.25 -10.54 16.50
N ILE A 51 -5.18 -10.35 17.28
CA ILE A 51 -4.13 -11.34 17.48
C ILE A 51 -4.64 -12.58 18.24
N THR A 52 -5.45 -12.39 19.28
CA THR A 52 -5.86 -13.49 20.18
C THR A 52 -7.15 -14.20 19.78
N LYS A 53 -7.94 -13.64 18.89
CA LYS A 53 -9.20 -14.24 18.41
C LYS A 53 -9.23 -14.47 16.90
N GLY A 54 -8.29 -13.89 16.15
CA GLY A 54 -8.17 -14.03 14.71
C GLY A 54 -7.17 -15.09 14.30
N TYR A 55 -6.86 -15.13 13.01
CA TYR A 55 -5.84 -15.99 12.40
C TYR A 55 -4.64 -15.15 11.98
N SER A 56 -3.43 -15.55 12.40
CA SER A 56 -2.18 -14.86 12.09
C SER A 56 -1.39 -15.60 11.00
N CYS A 57 -1.00 -14.90 9.94
CA CYS A 57 -0.03 -15.35 8.97
C CYS A 57 1.33 -14.76 9.32
N ASP A 58 2.13 -15.50 10.09
CA ASP A 58 3.35 -14.99 10.72
C ASP A 58 4.51 -14.78 9.74
N ASN A 59 4.38 -15.22 8.49
CA ASN A 59 5.37 -15.08 7.44
C ASN A 59 4.76 -14.55 6.14
N CYS A 60 4.15 -13.36 6.24
CA CYS A 60 3.60 -12.67 5.07
C CYS A 60 4.68 -11.79 4.44
N MET A 61 5.00 -12.06 3.17
CA MET A 61 6.10 -11.44 2.45
C MET A 61 5.61 -10.64 1.24
N ILE A 62 6.29 -9.54 0.96
CA ILE A 62 6.16 -8.83 -0.32
C ILE A 62 7.07 -9.49 -1.34
N ASN A 63 6.51 -9.88 -2.47
CA ASN A 63 7.17 -10.64 -3.53
C ASN A 63 7.54 -9.81 -4.78
N TYR A 64 7.65 -8.49 -4.63
CA TYR A 64 8.04 -7.56 -5.70
C TYR A 64 8.97 -6.45 -5.19
N LEU A 65 9.50 -5.64 -6.10
CA LEU A 65 10.27 -4.41 -5.86
C LEU A 65 9.77 -3.27 -6.75
N PRO A 66 9.82 -2.02 -6.23
CA PRO A 66 10.17 -1.58 -4.87
C PRO A 66 9.00 -1.74 -3.89
N THR A 67 9.30 -1.75 -2.60
CA THR A 67 8.32 -1.83 -1.51
C THR A 67 7.85 -0.41 -1.12
N VAL A 68 6.86 0.11 -1.83
CA VAL A 68 6.36 1.49 -1.67
C VAL A 68 4.84 1.56 -1.63
N THR A 69 4.29 2.61 -1.01
CA THR A 69 2.87 2.76 -0.64
C THR A 69 1.91 2.42 -1.77
N ALA A 70 2.04 3.04 -2.95
CA ALA A 70 1.08 2.83 -4.03
C ALA A 70 1.05 1.38 -4.51
N ILE A 71 2.21 0.73 -4.57
CA ILE A 71 2.32 -0.67 -4.99
C ILE A 71 1.67 -1.59 -3.96
N GLY A 72 2.02 -1.42 -2.67
CA GLY A 72 1.51 -2.28 -1.60
C GLY A 72 0.00 -2.24 -1.51
N HIS A 73 -0.58 -1.04 -1.44
CA HIS A 73 -2.03 -0.86 -1.42
C HIS A 73 -2.71 -1.49 -2.65
N THR A 74 -2.12 -1.34 -3.84
CA THR A 74 -2.68 -1.94 -5.04
C THR A 74 -2.62 -3.47 -4.99
N SER A 75 -1.45 -4.02 -4.63
CA SER A 75 -1.23 -5.47 -4.64
C SER A 75 -2.13 -6.21 -3.66
N ILE A 76 -2.39 -5.65 -2.46
CA ILE A 76 -3.32 -6.20 -1.46
C ILE A 76 -4.70 -6.42 -2.07
N TYR A 77 -5.24 -5.43 -2.77
CA TYR A 77 -6.63 -5.45 -3.22
C TYR A 77 -6.83 -6.02 -4.62
N THR A 78 -5.77 -6.11 -5.43
CA THR A 78 -5.84 -6.71 -6.78
C THR A 78 -5.39 -8.18 -6.82
N GLY A 79 -4.66 -8.64 -5.80
CA GLY A 79 -4.07 -9.99 -5.79
C GLY A 79 -2.99 -10.19 -6.84
N THR A 80 -2.34 -9.10 -7.28
CA THR A 80 -1.33 -9.17 -8.32
C THR A 80 -0.20 -8.15 -8.09
N THR A 81 0.77 -8.12 -8.97
CA THR A 81 2.01 -7.35 -8.86
C THR A 81 2.05 -6.20 -9.88
N PRO A 82 2.97 -5.24 -9.74
CA PRO A 82 3.15 -4.13 -10.69
C PRO A 82 3.23 -4.54 -12.15
N ALA A 83 3.76 -5.71 -12.44
CA ALA A 83 3.83 -6.26 -13.80
C ALA A 83 2.46 -6.31 -14.49
N PHE A 84 1.39 -6.51 -13.72
CA PHE A 84 0.02 -6.62 -14.24
C PHE A 84 -0.86 -5.43 -13.88
N HIS A 85 -0.85 -4.98 -12.62
CA HIS A 85 -1.73 -3.87 -12.23
C HIS A 85 -1.20 -2.49 -12.67
N GLY A 86 0.05 -2.40 -13.14
CA GLY A 86 0.62 -1.21 -13.77
C GLY A 86 0.93 -0.03 -12.83
N ILE A 87 0.75 -0.17 -11.52
CA ILE A 87 1.15 0.82 -10.52
C ILE A 87 2.56 0.45 -10.07
N CYS A 88 3.56 1.13 -10.62
CA CYS A 88 4.96 0.75 -10.48
C CYS A 88 5.72 1.56 -9.41
N GLY A 89 5.07 2.51 -8.75
CA GLY A 89 5.65 3.38 -7.74
C GLY A 89 4.65 4.42 -7.29
N ASN A 90 5.06 5.29 -6.37
CA ASN A 90 4.27 6.48 -6.02
C ASN A 90 4.20 7.47 -7.21
N ALA A 91 5.21 7.43 -8.08
CA ALA A 91 5.24 8.09 -9.37
C ALA A 91 5.94 7.19 -10.40
N PHE A 92 5.59 7.31 -11.67
CA PHE A 92 6.16 6.58 -12.79
C PHE A 92 5.88 7.30 -14.11
N TYR A 93 6.46 6.82 -15.19
CA TYR A 93 6.28 7.42 -16.51
C TYR A 93 5.18 6.73 -17.29
N ILE A 94 4.30 7.52 -17.93
CA ILE A 94 3.32 7.05 -18.91
C ILE A 94 3.53 7.87 -20.19
N ASN A 95 3.84 7.20 -21.30
CA ASN A 95 4.12 7.84 -22.58
C ASN A 95 5.18 8.98 -22.46
N GLY A 96 6.24 8.73 -21.68
CA GLY A 96 7.32 9.69 -21.48
C GLY A 96 7.04 10.85 -20.54
N VAL A 97 5.84 10.91 -19.93
CA VAL A 97 5.44 11.93 -18.95
C VAL A 97 5.43 11.32 -17.55
N LYS A 98 6.14 11.96 -16.61
CA LYS A 98 6.10 11.58 -15.19
C LYS A 98 4.74 11.93 -14.60
N ARG A 99 4.14 10.96 -13.90
CA ARG A 99 2.85 11.12 -13.23
C ARG A 99 2.87 10.50 -11.86
N HIS A 100 2.14 11.09 -10.93
CA HIS A 100 1.79 10.40 -9.68
C HIS A 100 0.81 9.26 -9.96
N SER A 101 0.83 8.23 -9.11
CA SER A 101 0.10 6.98 -9.32
C SER A 101 -1.40 7.15 -9.56
N CYS A 102 -2.03 8.13 -8.91
CA CYS A 102 -3.45 8.44 -9.06
C CYS A 102 -3.73 9.75 -9.80
N GLU A 103 -2.70 10.41 -10.36
CA GLU A 103 -2.90 11.68 -11.07
C GLU A 103 -3.81 11.49 -12.29
N ASP A 104 -4.88 12.29 -12.35
CA ASP A 104 -5.83 12.31 -13.45
C ASP A 104 -6.20 13.76 -13.79
N PRO A 105 -5.76 14.29 -14.95
CA PRO A 105 -6.07 15.65 -15.36
C PRO A 105 -7.54 15.84 -15.78
N ASN A 106 -8.31 14.77 -15.96
CA ASN A 106 -9.69 14.82 -16.45
C ASN A 106 -10.74 14.91 -15.34
N VAL A 107 -10.34 14.81 -14.08
CA VAL A 107 -11.23 14.89 -12.92
C VAL A 107 -10.94 16.14 -12.10
N LYS A 108 -11.89 16.54 -11.26
CA LYS A 108 -11.79 17.69 -10.36
C LYS A 108 -11.86 17.21 -8.92
N THR A 109 -11.23 17.97 -8.02
CA THR A 109 -11.38 17.77 -6.57
C THR A 109 -12.79 18.17 -6.14
N VAL A 110 -13.38 17.37 -5.27
CA VAL A 110 -14.70 17.62 -4.64
C VAL A 110 -14.49 17.75 -3.14
N GLY A 111 -15.01 18.85 -2.55
CA GLY A 111 -14.91 19.14 -1.10
C GLY A 111 -13.84 20.15 -0.73
N SER A 112 -13.03 20.65 -1.67
CA SER A 112 -12.03 21.70 -1.45
C SER A 112 -11.69 22.44 -2.74
N ASP A 113 -11.05 23.60 -2.60
CA ASP A 113 -10.54 24.40 -3.73
C ASP A 113 -9.17 23.90 -4.25
N LYS A 114 -8.71 22.74 -3.82
CA LYS A 114 -7.44 22.15 -4.25
C LYS A 114 -7.46 21.91 -5.75
N LYS A 115 -6.45 22.44 -6.45
CA LYS A 115 -6.25 22.16 -7.87
C LYS A 115 -5.59 20.80 -8.05
N GLY A 116 -5.94 20.13 -9.15
CA GLY A 116 -5.50 18.77 -9.44
C GLY A 116 -6.34 17.76 -8.67
N ALA A 117 -6.68 16.67 -9.29
CA ALA A 117 -7.46 15.62 -8.70
C ALA A 117 -6.86 14.27 -9.01
N SER A 118 -7.32 13.28 -8.29
CA SER A 118 -6.83 11.92 -8.35
C SER A 118 -7.99 10.97 -8.65
N SER A 119 -7.69 9.92 -9.40
CA SER A 119 -8.61 8.83 -9.73
C SER A 119 -7.84 7.51 -9.89
N PRO A 120 -8.53 6.36 -10.00
CA PRO A 120 -7.89 5.09 -10.29
C PRO A 120 -7.58 4.89 -11.79
N VAL A 121 -7.52 5.94 -12.60
CA VAL A 121 -7.38 5.86 -14.07
C VAL A 121 -6.15 5.04 -14.51
N ASN A 122 -5.07 5.12 -13.75
CA ASN A 122 -3.81 4.44 -14.05
C ASN A 122 -3.76 2.97 -13.60
N LEU A 123 -4.75 2.51 -12.84
CA LEU A 123 -4.89 1.12 -12.42
C LEU A 123 -5.37 0.24 -13.57
N LEU A 124 -4.59 -0.79 -13.93
CA LEU A 124 -4.88 -1.69 -15.05
C LEU A 124 -5.62 -2.99 -14.63
N ALA A 125 -5.71 -3.26 -13.34
CA ALA A 125 -6.38 -4.43 -12.79
C ALA A 125 -7.65 -4.04 -12.02
N SER A 126 -8.59 -4.96 -11.88
CA SER A 126 -9.71 -4.83 -10.93
C SER A 126 -9.28 -5.18 -9.51
N THR A 127 -10.03 -4.69 -8.53
CA THR A 127 -9.83 -4.96 -7.09
C THR A 127 -10.86 -5.96 -6.56
N ILE A 128 -10.70 -6.40 -5.30
CA ILE A 128 -11.74 -7.15 -4.56
C ILE A 128 -13.09 -6.39 -4.62
N GLY A 129 -13.04 -5.07 -4.39
CA GLY A 129 -14.24 -4.23 -4.42
C GLY A 129 -14.90 -4.18 -5.81
N ASP A 130 -14.10 -4.11 -6.88
CA ASP A 130 -14.61 -4.18 -8.25
C ASP A 130 -15.26 -5.54 -8.53
N ALA A 131 -14.61 -6.64 -8.14
CA ALA A 131 -15.13 -8.00 -8.31
C ALA A 131 -16.43 -8.21 -7.51
N LEU A 132 -16.50 -7.70 -6.28
CA LEU A 132 -17.68 -7.76 -5.43
C LEU A 132 -18.85 -6.99 -6.06
N ARG A 133 -18.63 -5.78 -6.53
CA ARG A 133 -19.66 -4.98 -7.20
C ARG A 133 -20.17 -5.60 -8.49
N LEU A 134 -19.28 -6.16 -9.30
CA LEU A 134 -19.67 -6.90 -10.51
C LEU A 134 -20.51 -8.15 -10.16
N HIS A 135 -20.15 -8.88 -9.10
CA HIS A 135 -20.89 -10.06 -8.66
C HIS A 135 -22.31 -9.75 -8.18
N THR A 136 -22.51 -8.57 -7.57
CA THR A 136 -23.79 -8.17 -6.99
C THR A 136 -24.58 -7.18 -7.86
N ASP A 137 -24.30 -7.13 -9.15
CA ASP A 137 -24.91 -6.17 -10.08
C ASP A 137 -24.90 -4.73 -9.55
N PHE A 138 -23.77 -4.33 -8.98
CA PHE A 138 -23.50 -3.02 -8.38
C PHE A 138 -24.36 -2.67 -7.16
N GLN A 139 -24.98 -3.63 -6.49
CA GLN A 139 -25.73 -3.40 -5.26
C GLN A 139 -24.82 -3.22 -4.04
N SER A 140 -23.69 -3.93 -3.99
CA SER A 140 -22.66 -3.73 -2.96
C SER A 140 -22.09 -2.32 -2.97
N LYS A 141 -21.84 -1.79 -1.79
CA LYS A 141 -21.13 -0.52 -1.60
C LYS A 141 -19.67 -0.77 -1.27
N VAL A 142 -18.78 -0.03 -1.91
CA VAL A 142 -17.34 -0.03 -1.65
C VAL A 142 -16.90 1.39 -1.32
N ILE A 143 -16.45 1.59 -0.09
CA ILE A 143 -15.97 2.89 0.43
C ILE A 143 -14.54 2.73 0.89
N SER A 144 -13.71 3.71 0.59
CA SER A 144 -12.30 3.72 1.00
C SER A 144 -11.92 5.04 1.68
N VAL A 145 -11.12 4.98 2.74
CA VAL A 145 -10.72 6.14 3.56
C VAL A 145 -9.23 6.08 3.89
N SER A 146 -8.51 7.18 3.67
CA SER A 146 -7.11 7.31 4.09
C SER A 146 -6.69 8.78 4.24
N TYR A 147 -5.47 8.99 4.73
CA TYR A 147 -4.78 10.28 4.67
C TYR A 147 -4.25 10.58 3.26
N LYS A 148 -3.57 9.59 2.64
CA LYS A 148 -2.98 9.71 1.29
C LYS A 148 -4.03 9.36 0.23
N ASP A 149 -4.07 10.12 -0.87
CA ASP A 149 -4.97 9.86 -2.00
C ASP A 149 -4.82 8.45 -2.56
N ARG A 150 -3.59 8.01 -2.86
CA ARG A 150 -3.28 6.68 -3.39
C ARG A 150 -3.67 5.54 -2.46
N ALA A 151 -3.57 5.76 -1.16
CA ALA A 151 -3.95 4.77 -0.15
C ALA A 151 -5.48 4.68 0.09
N ALA A 152 -6.24 5.66 -0.40
CA ALA A 152 -7.70 5.60 -0.47
C ALA A 152 -8.17 5.07 -1.83
N ILE A 153 -7.64 5.59 -2.92
CA ILE A 153 -8.13 5.36 -4.29
C ILE A 153 -7.83 3.94 -4.77
N LEU A 154 -6.58 3.47 -4.60
CA LEU A 154 -6.14 2.18 -5.14
C LEU A 154 -6.83 0.97 -4.47
N PRO A 155 -7.06 0.95 -3.15
CA PRO A 155 -7.88 -0.07 -2.50
C PRO A 155 -9.33 -0.12 -2.98
N GLY A 156 -9.95 1.05 -3.16
CA GLY A 156 -11.32 1.13 -3.65
C GLY A 156 -11.49 0.60 -5.07
N GLY A 157 -10.47 0.76 -5.90
CA GLY A 157 -10.53 0.36 -7.31
C GLY A 157 -11.32 1.33 -8.18
N ARG A 158 -11.63 0.88 -9.39
CA ARG A 158 -12.30 1.70 -10.41
C ARG A 158 -13.80 1.83 -10.17
N GLY A 159 -14.40 0.82 -9.58
CA GLY A 159 -15.84 0.70 -9.36
C GLY A 159 -16.31 1.14 -7.97
N ALA A 160 -15.45 1.67 -7.09
CA ALA A 160 -15.84 2.10 -5.76
C ALA A 160 -16.93 3.19 -5.80
N ASN A 161 -17.81 3.20 -4.79
CA ASN A 161 -18.80 4.27 -4.61
C ASN A 161 -18.12 5.56 -4.17
N ALA A 162 -17.07 5.46 -3.32
CA ALA A 162 -16.29 6.61 -2.90
C ALA A 162 -14.89 6.20 -2.43
N ALA A 163 -13.92 7.09 -2.64
CA ALA A 163 -12.67 7.13 -1.94
C ALA A 163 -12.51 8.52 -1.33
N TYR A 164 -12.19 8.59 -0.04
CA TYR A 164 -12.01 9.83 0.71
C TYR A 164 -10.57 9.93 1.21
N TRP A 165 -9.94 11.09 0.99
CA TRP A 165 -8.61 11.37 1.50
C TRP A 165 -8.51 12.79 2.06
N ILE A 166 -7.45 13.07 2.83
CA ILE A 166 -7.32 14.35 3.51
C ILE A 166 -6.70 15.42 2.59
N ASP A 167 -7.33 16.57 2.51
CA ASP A 167 -6.67 17.79 2.03
C ASP A 167 -5.75 18.32 3.13
N THR A 168 -4.44 18.13 2.94
CA THR A 168 -3.41 18.49 3.91
C THR A 168 -3.37 19.99 4.26
N LYS A 169 -4.03 20.85 3.46
CA LYS A 169 -4.08 22.29 3.76
C LYS A 169 -5.01 22.63 4.92
N ASN A 170 -6.08 21.85 5.08
CA ASN A 170 -7.17 22.18 6.02
C ASN A 170 -7.67 20.98 6.84
N GLY A 171 -7.11 19.78 6.61
CA GLY A 171 -7.47 18.54 7.32
C GLY A 171 -8.85 18.00 6.98
N GLN A 172 -9.52 18.52 5.94
CA GLN A 172 -10.84 18.05 5.52
C GLN A 172 -10.74 16.85 4.60
N PHE A 173 -11.72 15.97 4.65
CA PHE A 173 -11.83 14.88 3.69
C PHE A 173 -12.41 15.38 2.37
N ILE A 174 -11.76 14.99 1.30
CA ILE A 174 -12.09 15.31 -0.09
C ILE A 174 -12.20 14.02 -0.90
N THR A 175 -12.75 14.17 -2.10
CA THR A 175 -12.81 13.12 -3.12
C THR A 175 -12.61 13.77 -4.51
N SER A 176 -12.98 13.10 -5.58
CA SER A 176 -12.95 13.63 -6.93
C SER A 176 -14.23 13.35 -7.71
N THR A 177 -14.37 14.06 -8.84
CA THR A 177 -15.50 13.85 -9.76
C THR A 177 -15.50 12.48 -10.45
N TRP A 178 -14.49 11.63 -10.22
CA TRP A 178 -14.55 10.20 -10.57
C TRP A 178 -15.67 9.50 -9.83
N TYR A 179 -15.88 9.86 -8.55
CA TYR A 179 -16.82 9.18 -7.66
C TYR A 179 -18.15 9.95 -7.55
N MET A 180 -18.11 11.27 -7.42
CA MET A 180 -19.29 12.09 -7.19
C MET A 180 -19.07 13.56 -7.55
N GLU A 181 -20.15 14.28 -7.85
CA GLU A 181 -20.10 15.73 -8.12
C GLU A 181 -20.07 16.59 -6.84
N GLU A 182 -20.59 16.07 -5.73
CA GLU A 182 -20.57 16.73 -4.42
C GLU A 182 -20.52 15.72 -3.27
N LEU A 183 -19.92 16.12 -2.16
CA LEU A 183 -19.88 15.27 -0.95
C LEU A 183 -21.31 15.01 -0.43
N PRO A 184 -21.60 13.78 0.06
CA PRO A 184 -22.85 13.48 0.71
C PRO A 184 -23.02 14.31 1.99
N GLN A 185 -24.27 14.49 2.43
CA GLN A 185 -24.59 15.37 3.56
C GLN A 185 -23.86 14.97 4.86
N TRP A 186 -23.70 13.67 5.10
CA TRP A 186 -22.99 13.18 6.29
C TRP A 186 -21.48 13.55 6.24
N ALA A 187 -20.84 13.50 5.05
CA ALA A 187 -19.44 13.89 4.91
C ALA A 187 -19.25 15.43 5.00
N LYS A 188 -20.21 16.20 4.47
CA LYS A 188 -20.23 17.66 4.67
C LYS A 188 -20.36 18.03 6.14
N ALA A 189 -21.23 17.33 6.88
CA ALA A 189 -21.40 17.54 8.33
C ALA A 189 -20.11 17.21 9.09
N TYR A 190 -19.47 16.07 8.78
CA TYR A 190 -18.18 15.71 9.37
C TYR A 190 -17.11 16.76 9.11
N ASN A 191 -16.95 17.20 7.87
CA ASN A 191 -16.00 18.26 7.53
C ASN A 191 -16.29 19.59 8.24
N ALA A 192 -17.55 19.90 8.49
CA ALA A 192 -17.96 21.10 9.25
C ALA A 192 -17.52 21.03 10.73
N GLU A 193 -17.57 19.84 11.34
CA GLU A 193 -17.03 19.59 12.68
C GLU A 193 -15.53 19.74 12.71
N MET A 194 -14.81 19.19 11.70
CA MET A 194 -13.37 19.28 11.60
C MET A 194 -12.84 20.71 11.49
N LYS A 195 -13.58 21.62 10.86
CA LYS A 195 -13.25 23.06 10.85
C LYS A 195 -13.18 23.69 12.24
N GLN A 196 -13.87 23.11 13.21
CA GLN A 196 -13.92 23.60 14.59
C GLN A 196 -12.94 22.85 15.51
N ASN A 197 -12.24 21.85 15.00
CA ASN A 197 -11.29 21.06 15.77
C ASN A 197 -10.04 21.88 16.11
N LYS A 198 -9.87 22.17 17.38
CA LYS A 198 -8.78 23.02 17.88
C LYS A 198 -7.40 22.36 17.77
N GLU A 199 -7.33 21.05 17.86
CA GLU A 199 -6.07 20.30 17.70
C GLU A 199 -5.64 20.30 16.24
N LEU A 200 -6.58 20.02 15.33
CA LEU A 200 -6.32 20.12 13.90
C LEU A 200 -5.86 21.54 13.49
N ALA A 201 -6.46 22.57 14.06
CA ALA A 201 -6.06 23.95 13.81
C ALA A 201 -4.62 24.28 14.28
N LYS A 202 -4.11 23.58 15.32
CA LYS A 202 -2.73 23.76 15.79
C LYS A 202 -1.72 23.07 14.88
N VAL A 203 -2.02 21.85 14.41
CA VAL A 203 -1.08 21.05 13.61
C VAL A 203 -1.16 21.38 12.13
N GLY A 204 -2.31 21.82 11.63
CA GLY A 204 -2.52 22.29 10.26
C GLY A 204 -2.08 21.24 9.22
N LYS A 205 -1.23 21.67 8.29
CA LYS A 205 -0.71 20.82 7.18
C LYS A 205 0.14 19.64 7.66
N ASP A 206 0.66 19.70 8.88
CA ASP A 206 1.56 18.67 9.44
C ASP A 206 0.78 17.57 10.19
N VAL A 207 -0.54 17.51 10.03
CA VAL A 207 -1.43 16.54 10.70
C VAL A 207 -0.95 15.10 10.56
N GLY A 208 -0.33 14.73 9.44
CA GLY A 208 0.25 13.39 9.21
C GLY A 208 1.36 13.01 10.18
N LEU A 209 2.02 13.99 10.83
CA LEU A 209 3.07 13.76 11.82
C LEU A 209 2.52 13.47 13.22
N TYR A 210 1.21 13.41 13.39
CA TYR A 210 0.55 13.27 14.69
C TYR A 210 -0.44 12.11 14.69
N PRO A 211 -0.63 11.41 15.84
CA PRO A 211 -1.66 10.40 16.01
C PRO A 211 -3.08 10.92 15.69
N LEU A 212 -3.32 12.22 15.83
CA LEU A 212 -4.58 12.88 15.44
C LEU A 212 -5.03 12.50 14.02
N CYS A 213 -4.10 12.32 13.08
CA CYS A 213 -4.43 11.88 11.73
C CYS A 213 -5.12 10.50 11.74
N GLY A 214 -4.66 9.56 12.57
CA GLY A 214 -5.29 8.26 12.76
C GLY A 214 -6.71 8.38 13.33
N HIS A 215 -6.88 9.26 14.32
CA HIS A 215 -8.21 9.53 14.89
C HIS A 215 -9.18 10.06 13.82
N LEU A 216 -8.74 11.00 12.97
CA LEU A 216 -9.56 11.52 11.87
C LEU A 216 -9.93 10.45 10.84
N ILE A 217 -9.01 9.55 10.51
CA ILE A 217 -9.26 8.42 9.60
C ILE A 217 -10.32 7.48 10.21
N THR A 218 -10.17 7.14 11.49
CA THR A 218 -11.11 6.28 12.22
C THR A 218 -12.50 6.91 12.29
N ASP A 219 -12.57 8.20 12.61
CA ASP A 219 -13.85 8.93 12.70
C ASP A 219 -14.52 9.00 11.32
N MET A 220 -13.78 9.24 10.25
CA MET A 220 -14.31 9.25 8.89
C MET A 220 -14.76 7.86 8.44
N ALA A 221 -14.03 6.80 8.80
CA ALA A 221 -14.44 5.42 8.53
C ALA A 221 -15.75 5.06 9.27
N ILE A 222 -15.88 5.45 10.54
CA ILE A 222 -17.11 5.27 11.31
C ILE A 222 -18.27 6.12 10.77
N ALA A 223 -17.98 7.35 10.32
CA ALA A 223 -18.98 8.21 9.68
C ALA A 223 -19.46 7.61 8.35
N SER A 224 -18.54 7.05 7.54
CA SER A 224 -18.85 6.34 6.31
C SER A 224 -19.70 5.07 6.58
N LEU A 225 -19.30 4.28 7.57
CA LEU A 225 -20.01 3.07 7.99
C LEU A 225 -21.49 3.38 8.30
N LYS A 226 -21.73 4.46 9.05
CA LYS A 226 -23.09 4.91 9.45
C LYS A 226 -23.81 5.61 8.30
N GLY A 227 -23.16 6.57 7.66
CA GLY A 227 -23.74 7.43 6.63
C GLY A 227 -24.20 6.68 5.40
N GLU A 228 -23.47 5.63 5.04
CA GLU A 228 -23.79 4.75 3.92
C GLU A 228 -24.59 3.50 4.33
N ASN A 229 -24.84 3.30 5.63
CA ASN A 229 -25.48 2.08 6.17
C ASN A 229 -24.75 0.79 5.76
N LEU A 230 -23.41 0.79 5.76
CA LEU A 230 -22.63 -0.37 5.34
C LEU A 230 -22.94 -1.59 6.22
N GLY A 231 -23.05 -2.75 5.58
CA GLY A 231 -23.37 -4.02 6.22
C GLY A 231 -24.83 -4.17 6.70
N LYS A 232 -25.74 -3.27 6.27
CA LYS A 232 -27.18 -3.33 6.59
C LYS A 232 -28.04 -3.84 5.44
N GLY A 233 -27.48 -3.92 4.23
CA GLY A 233 -28.14 -4.41 3.04
C GLY A 233 -28.26 -5.95 3.00
N GLU A 234 -28.78 -6.43 1.88
CA GLU A 234 -28.83 -7.88 1.59
C GLU A 234 -27.45 -8.36 1.14
N GLU A 235 -26.80 -7.58 0.30
CA GLU A 235 -25.47 -7.88 -0.25
C GLU A 235 -24.34 -7.47 0.70
N THR A 236 -23.18 -8.10 0.54
CA THR A 236 -21.95 -7.77 1.25
C THR A 236 -21.44 -6.41 0.79
N ASP A 237 -21.13 -5.50 1.72
CA ASP A 237 -20.43 -4.24 1.44
C ASP A 237 -18.93 -4.36 1.74
N MET A 238 -18.15 -3.35 1.36
CA MET A 238 -16.70 -3.29 1.65
C MET A 238 -16.28 -1.92 2.14
N LEU A 239 -15.47 -1.90 3.21
CA LEU A 239 -14.84 -0.71 3.78
C LEU A 239 -13.33 -0.90 3.81
N CYS A 240 -12.60 -0.08 3.05
CA CYS A 240 -11.15 -0.06 3.00
C CYS A 240 -10.62 1.11 3.82
N ILE A 241 -9.72 0.85 4.76
CA ILE A 241 -9.16 1.86 5.65
C ILE A 241 -7.63 1.77 5.59
N SER A 242 -6.95 2.90 5.39
CA SER A 242 -5.50 2.95 5.48
C SER A 242 -5.04 4.01 6.47
N TYR A 243 -4.30 3.57 7.47
CA TYR A 243 -3.66 4.41 8.48
C TYR A 243 -2.28 4.85 7.97
N SER A 244 -2.24 5.94 7.22
CA SER A 244 -1.02 6.41 6.57
C SER A 244 -0.11 7.29 7.45
N GLN A 245 -0.57 7.73 8.61
CA GLN A 245 0.24 8.56 9.53
C GLN A 245 1.42 7.78 10.12
N THR A 246 1.31 6.47 10.24
CA THR A 246 2.39 5.62 10.76
C THR A 246 3.64 5.68 9.89
N ASP A 247 3.47 5.76 8.58
CA ASP A 247 4.56 5.96 7.62
C ASP A 247 5.16 7.37 7.73
N VAL A 248 4.33 8.40 7.78
CA VAL A 248 4.79 9.79 7.92
C VAL A 248 5.59 9.99 9.22
N ILE A 249 5.10 9.41 10.32
CA ILE A 249 5.79 9.41 11.61
C ILE A 249 7.11 8.61 11.53
N GLY A 250 7.10 7.45 10.89
CA GLY A 250 8.30 6.65 10.69
C GLY A 250 9.37 7.35 9.87
N HIS A 251 8.99 8.01 8.79
CA HIS A 251 9.90 8.82 7.98
C HIS A 251 10.56 9.96 8.78
N GLU A 252 9.84 10.55 9.74
CA GLU A 252 10.37 11.63 10.57
C GLU A 252 11.14 11.12 11.79
N TRP A 253 10.63 10.07 12.49
CA TRP A 253 11.09 9.66 13.82
C TRP A 253 11.67 8.23 13.87
N SER A 254 11.74 7.53 12.73
CA SER A 254 12.25 6.16 12.63
C SER A 254 11.31 5.08 13.19
N THR A 255 11.83 3.86 13.20
CA THR A 255 11.14 2.64 13.68
C THR A 255 11.27 2.43 15.19
N ARG A 256 12.03 3.27 15.88
CA ARG A 256 12.28 3.21 17.32
C ARG A 256 12.33 4.60 17.90
N GLY A 257 11.54 4.85 18.90
CA GLY A 257 11.48 6.12 19.62
C GLY A 257 10.07 6.45 20.09
N ASP A 258 9.99 7.38 21.04
CA ASP A 258 8.75 7.71 21.75
C ASP A 258 7.60 8.09 20.81
N LYS A 259 7.89 8.74 19.68
CA LYS A 259 6.86 9.16 18.72
C LYS A 259 6.27 7.99 17.94
N THR A 260 7.09 7.03 17.58
CA THR A 260 6.62 5.80 16.93
C THR A 260 5.85 4.93 17.92
N ASP A 261 6.36 4.81 19.15
CA ASP A 261 5.68 4.08 20.21
C ASP A 261 4.30 4.71 20.52
N GLU A 262 4.22 6.05 20.67
CA GLU A 262 2.97 6.81 20.81
C GLU A 262 2.00 6.54 19.65
N ALA A 263 2.50 6.58 18.41
CA ALA A 263 1.66 6.36 17.23
C ALA A 263 0.99 4.98 17.21
N TYR A 264 1.69 3.93 17.60
CA TYR A 264 1.12 2.58 17.66
C TYR A 264 0.19 2.36 18.84
N MET A 265 0.42 3.03 19.99
CA MET A 265 -0.52 3.00 21.11
C MET A 265 -1.82 3.75 20.80
N GLU A 266 -1.76 4.86 20.09
CA GLU A 266 -2.95 5.58 19.64
C GLU A 266 -3.66 4.83 18.50
N LEU A 267 -2.93 4.20 17.59
CA LEU A 267 -3.50 3.31 16.57
C LEU A 267 -4.29 2.16 17.19
N ASP A 268 -3.77 1.53 18.26
CA ASP A 268 -4.46 0.46 18.98
C ASP A 268 -5.80 0.92 19.55
N LYS A 269 -5.87 2.14 20.10
CA LYS A 269 -7.13 2.77 20.56
C LYS A 269 -8.09 3.02 19.40
N ASP A 270 -7.58 3.46 18.27
CA ASP A 270 -8.37 3.68 17.05
C ASP A 270 -8.96 2.37 16.52
N ILE A 271 -8.16 1.29 16.47
CA ILE A 271 -8.63 -0.05 16.11
C ILE A 271 -9.74 -0.52 17.09
N ALA A 272 -9.57 -0.32 18.41
CA ALA A 272 -10.58 -0.67 19.39
C ALA A 272 -11.90 0.11 19.17
N ARG A 273 -11.82 1.42 18.87
CA ARG A 273 -12.99 2.25 18.53
C ARG A 273 -13.69 1.78 17.26
N LEU A 274 -12.93 1.45 16.23
CA LEU A 274 -13.44 0.93 14.97
C LEU A 274 -14.15 -0.40 15.17
N LEU A 275 -13.51 -1.37 15.85
CA LEU A 275 -14.11 -2.68 16.15
C LEU A 275 -15.41 -2.54 16.94
N LYS A 276 -15.45 -1.66 17.95
CA LYS A 276 -16.68 -1.36 18.70
C LYS A 276 -17.79 -0.82 17.80
N ALA A 277 -17.47 0.03 16.83
CA ALA A 277 -18.45 0.57 15.88
C ALA A 277 -18.96 -0.50 14.91
N LEU A 278 -18.08 -1.39 14.44
CA LEU A 278 -18.43 -2.53 13.59
C LEU A 278 -19.33 -3.51 14.33
N ASP A 279 -19.00 -3.89 15.57
CA ASP A 279 -19.81 -4.76 16.41
C ASP A 279 -21.21 -4.16 16.63
N ALA A 280 -21.29 -2.87 16.90
CA ALA A 280 -22.58 -2.19 17.16
C ALA A 280 -23.45 -2.09 15.89
N GLN A 281 -22.85 -1.88 14.72
CA GLN A 281 -23.61 -1.71 13.49
C GLN A 281 -23.88 -3.02 12.76
N VAL A 282 -22.86 -3.85 12.58
CA VAL A 282 -22.93 -5.06 11.75
C VAL A 282 -23.19 -6.31 12.60
N GLY A 283 -22.65 -6.33 13.81
CA GLY A 283 -22.67 -7.45 14.75
C GLY A 283 -21.35 -8.19 14.77
N GLU A 284 -20.87 -8.59 15.95
CA GLU A 284 -19.69 -9.43 16.10
C GLU A 284 -19.87 -10.75 15.31
N GLY A 285 -18.88 -11.15 14.53
CA GLY A 285 -18.94 -12.36 13.70
C GLY A 285 -19.67 -12.20 12.35
N ASN A 286 -20.30 -11.06 12.07
CA ASN A 286 -21.00 -10.82 10.80
C ASN A 286 -20.17 -10.02 9.78
N TYR A 287 -18.95 -9.67 10.10
CA TYR A 287 -18.01 -9.03 9.17
C TYR A 287 -16.71 -9.83 9.09
N LEU A 288 -16.12 -9.87 7.91
CA LEU A 288 -14.78 -10.40 7.66
C LEU A 288 -13.79 -9.23 7.67
N LEU A 289 -12.75 -9.31 8.51
CA LEU A 289 -11.72 -8.28 8.59
C LEU A 289 -10.36 -8.88 8.28
N PHE A 290 -9.55 -8.16 7.51
CA PHE A 290 -8.11 -8.39 7.45
C PHE A 290 -7.36 -7.11 7.84
N LEU A 291 -6.21 -7.28 8.52
CA LEU A 291 -5.26 -6.22 8.82
C LEU A 291 -3.89 -6.62 8.29
N THR A 292 -3.27 -5.71 7.55
CA THR A 292 -1.93 -5.89 6.98
C THR A 292 -1.18 -4.56 6.88
N ALA A 293 0.00 -4.58 6.28
CA ALA A 293 0.75 -3.39 5.88
C ALA A 293 1.07 -3.43 4.38
N ASP A 294 1.33 -2.27 3.82
CA ASP A 294 1.76 -2.12 2.43
C ASP A 294 3.27 -2.31 2.24
N HIS A 295 4.05 -2.08 3.29
CA HIS A 295 5.49 -2.36 3.45
C HIS A 295 5.91 -2.16 4.92
N GLY A 296 7.12 -2.62 5.25
CA GLY A 296 7.81 -2.27 6.49
C GLY A 296 8.75 -1.09 6.33
N ALA A 297 9.81 -1.02 7.16
CA ALA A 297 10.85 -0.01 7.08
C ALA A 297 12.16 -0.46 7.73
N ALA A 298 13.27 0.08 7.26
CA ALA A 298 14.59 -0.09 7.88
C ALA A 298 14.66 0.54 9.27
N HIS A 299 15.51 0.05 10.16
CA HIS A 299 15.95 0.85 11.30
C HIS A 299 16.81 2.01 10.81
N ASN A 300 16.81 3.13 11.55
CA ASN A 300 17.68 4.25 11.24
C ASN A 300 19.15 3.81 11.17
N PHE A 301 19.88 4.26 10.14
CA PHE A 301 21.26 3.85 9.89
C PHE A 301 22.21 4.19 11.03
N LYS A 302 22.01 5.32 11.73
CA LYS A 302 22.81 5.68 12.90
C LYS A 302 22.57 4.72 14.06
N PHE A 303 21.29 4.39 14.34
CA PHE A 303 20.94 3.40 15.33
C PHE A 303 21.61 2.06 15.03
N MET A 304 21.59 1.61 13.79
CA MET A 304 22.25 0.38 13.35
C MET A 304 23.77 0.46 13.52
N GLY A 305 24.39 1.57 13.11
CA GLY A 305 25.82 1.81 13.25
C GLY A 305 26.30 1.83 14.72
N ASP A 306 25.54 2.45 15.62
CA ASP A 306 25.82 2.46 17.06
C ASP A 306 25.83 1.04 17.65
N HIS A 307 25.09 0.11 17.03
CA HIS A 307 25.06 -1.32 17.38
C HIS A 307 26.00 -2.18 16.52
N LYS A 308 26.94 -1.57 15.78
CA LYS A 308 27.97 -2.23 14.97
C LYS A 308 27.44 -2.99 13.74
N PHE A 309 26.26 -2.66 13.26
CA PHE A 309 25.78 -3.15 11.97
C PHE A 309 26.34 -2.32 10.83
N ASN A 310 26.60 -2.95 9.69
CA ASN A 310 26.93 -2.25 8.47
C ASN A 310 25.66 -1.58 7.93
N ALA A 311 25.55 -0.27 8.15
CA ALA A 311 24.38 0.52 7.73
C ALA A 311 24.78 1.98 7.50
N ASP A 312 24.29 2.57 6.43
CA ASP A 312 24.48 4.00 6.13
C ASP A 312 23.35 4.53 5.24
N ALA A 313 23.23 5.85 5.23
CA ALA A 313 22.37 6.56 4.30
C ALA A 313 22.99 6.56 2.90
N TRP A 314 22.32 5.96 1.94
CA TRP A 314 22.72 6.04 0.56
C TRP A 314 22.18 7.32 -0.06
N LYS A 315 23.06 8.28 -0.28
CA LYS A 315 22.68 9.60 -0.80
C LYS A 315 22.66 9.55 -2.32
N TRP A 316 21.46 9.38 -2.87
CA TRP A 316 21.20 9.71 -4.27
C TRP A 316 20.48 11.06 -4.32
N SER A 317 21.05 12.01 -5.02
CA SER A 317 20.47 13.33 -5.23
C SER A 317 20.51 13.66 -6.72
N GLU A 318 19.87 14.74 -7.15
CA GLU A 318 20.09 15.30 -8.49
C GLU A 318 21.58 15.49 -8.78
N GLU A 319 22.38 15.84 -7.75
CA GLU A 319 23.82 15.95 -7.87
C GLU A 319 24.48 14.62 -8.28
N HIS A 320 23.99 13.47 -7.78
CA HIS A 320 24.51 12.15 -8.19
C HIS A 320 24.13 11.76 -9.60
N ILE A 321 22.95 12.17 -10.09
CA ILE A 321 22.59 12.01 -11.51
C ILE A 321 23.52 12.84 -12.36
N ILE A 322 23.76 14.10 -11.97
CA ILE A 322 24.70 15.02 -12.64
C ILE A 322 26.13 14.43 -12.63
N ASP A 323 26.59 13.90 -11.50
CA ASP A 323 27.89 13.26 -11.39
C ASP A 323 27.97 11.97 -12.20
N ALA A 324 26.92 11.15 -12.23
CA ALA A 324 26.84 9.97 -13.06
C ALA A 324 26.89 10.33 -14.54
N GLU A 325 26.15 11.34 -14.96
CA GLU A 325 26.17 11.85 -16.33
C GLU A 325 27.52 12.47 -16.71
N LYS A 326 28.14 13.22 -15.80
CA LYS A 326 29.50 13.75 -16.01
C LYS A 326 30.51 12.63 -16.22
N ARG A 327 30.47 11.59 -15.40
CA ARG A 327 31.34 10.40 -15.57
C ARG A 327 31.05 9.66 -16.86
N LEU A 328 29.80 9.53 -17.26
CA LEU A 328 29.43 8.95 -18.55
C LEU A 328 29.97 9.79 -19.70
N ALA A 329 29.87 11.12 -19.65
CA ALA A 329 30.40 12.02 -20.65
C ALA A 329 31.94 11.94 -20.75
N GLU A 330 32.63 11.88 -19.61
CA GLU A 330 34.09 11.77 -19.55
C GLU A 330 34.62 10.41 -20.04
N GLN A 331 33.93 9.31 -19.72
CA GLN A 331 34.36 7.95 -20.01
C GLN A 331 33.96 7.45 -21.40
N SER A 332 32.80 7.88 -21.88
CA SER A 332 32.21 7.35 -23.11
C SER A 332 31.66 8.40 -24.08
N GLY A 333 31.73 9.68 -23.72
CA GLY A 333 31.20 10.78 -24.54
C GLY A 333 29.66 10.91 -24.51
N MET A 334 28.96 10.05 -23.77
CA MET A 334 27.48 10.06 -23.64
C MET A 334 27.03 11.22 -22.75
N LYS A 335 25.99 11.95 -23.16
CA LYS A 335 25.46 13.10 -22.40
C LYS A 335 23.96 12.99 -22.30
N SER A 336 23.40 13.36 -21.11
CA SER A 336 21.95 13.44 -20.88
C SER A 336 21.19 12.18 -21.30
N VAL A 337 21.73 11.01 -20.95
CA VAL A 337 21.13 9.72 -21.29
C VAL A 337 20.26 9.17 -20.14
N ILE A 338 20.36 9.75 -18.93
CA ILE A 338 19.51 9.43 -17.78
C ILE A 338 18.44 10.51 -17.65
N LYS A 339 17.19 10.12 -17.74
CA LYS A 339 16.04 11.01 -17.59
C LYS A 339 15.64 11.22 -16.13
N ASP A 340 15.66 10.14 -15.35
CA ASP A 340 15.22 10.18 -13.94
C ASP A 340 15.70 8.93 -13.19
N MET A 341 15.61 9.00 -11.87
CA MET A 341 15.71 7.84 -10.99
C MET A 341 14.50 7.80 -10.03
N LEU A 342 13.76 6.72 -10.06
CA LEU A 342 12.58 6.50 -9.26
C LEU A 342 12.67 5.17 -8.51
N ASP A 343 12.65 5.21 -7.18
CA ASP A 343 12.58 4.02 -6.34
C ASP A 343 13.59 2.93 -6.75
N TYR A 344 14.90 3.28 -6.81
CA TYR A 344 16.01 2.40 -7.21
C TYR A 344 15.96 1.92 -8.67
N ARG A 345 15.24 2.62 -9.53
CA ARG A 345 15.17 2.34 -10.97
C ARG A 345 15.58 3.56 -11.78
N ILE A 346 16.36 3.35 -12.81
CA ILE A 346 16.83 4.39 -13.72
C ILE A 346 15.96 4.38 -14.96
N VAL A 347 15.49 5.56 -15.32
CA VAL A 347 14.72 5.84 -16.54
C VAL A 347 15.65 6.48 -17.55
N LEU A 348 15.78 5.89 -18.73
CA LEU A 348 16.63 6.42 -19.80
C LEU A 348 15.94 7.53 -20.57
N ASP A 349 16.71 8.50 -21.02
CA ASP A 349 16.28 9.47 -22.03
C ASP A 349 16.45 8.88 -23.44
N LYS A 350 15.44 8.13 -23.89
CA LYS A 350 15.47 7.44 -25.19
C LYS A 350 15.48 8.42 -26.36
N GLU A 351 14.98 9.63 -26.18
CA GLU A 351 15.02 10.67 -27.20
C GLU A 351 16.44 11.20 -27.36
N SER A 352 17.07 11.58 -26.26
CA SER A 352 18.48 12.02 -26.25
C SER A 352 19.45 10.96 -26.79
N ILE A 353 19.26 9.68 -26.40
CA ILE A 353 20.06 8.57 -26.92
C ILE A 353 19.96 8.47 -28.44
N ARG A 354 18.75 8.55 -28.98
CA ARG A 354 18.50 8.50 -30.43
C ARG A 354 19.07 9.70 -31.16
N GLU A 355 18.92 10.91 -30.63
CA GLU A 355 19.45 12.15 -31.22
C GLU A 355 20.96 12.16 -31.30
N GLN A 356 21.63 11.56 -30.31
CA GLN A 356 23.09 11.40 -30.31
C GLN A 356 23.58 10.23 -31.18
N GLY A 357 22.67 9.45 -31.76
CA GLY A 357 23.03 8.25 -32.55
C GLY A 357 23.74 7.16 -31.75
N LEU A 358 23.47 7.11 -30.43
CA LEU A 358 24.08 6.14 -29.52
C LEU A 358 23.39 4.77 -29.64
N ASP A 359 24.14 3.71 -29.44
CA ASP A 359 23.61 2.36 -29.27
C ASP A 359 22.98 2.25 -27.88
N GLU A 360 21.65 2.06 -27.83
CA GLU A 360 20.88 1.96 -26.57
C GLU A 360 21.39 0.80 -25.70
N GLU A 361 21.82 -0.33 -26.28
CA GLU A 361 22.32 -1.48 -25.52
C GLU A 361 23.66 -1.14 -24.85
N LEU A 362 24.54 -0.46 -25.56
CA LEU A 362 25.82 0.03 -25.00
C LEU A 362 25.56 1.05 -23.89
N VAL A 363 24.62 1.97 -24.07
CA VAL A 363 24.20 2.93 -23.02
C VAL A 363 23.73 2.19 -21.76
N ARG A 364 22.83 1.23 -21.89
CA ARG A 364 22.31 0.42 -20.78
C ARG A 364 23.43 -0.30 -20.02
N GLN A 365 24.31 -0.97 -20.75
CA GLN A 365 25.46 -1.67 -20.15
C GLN A 365 26.41 -0.71 -19.43
N THR A 366 26.71 0.43 -20.04
CA THR A 366 27.60 1.44 -19.44
C THR A 366 27.02 2.00 -18.14
N ILE A 367 25.70 2.23 -18.09
CA ILE A 367 25.02 2.69 -16.86
C ILE A 367 25.02 1.59 -15.78
N VAL A 368 24.76 0.33 -16.13
CA VAL A 368 24.86 -0.80 -15.20
C VAL A 368 26.26 -0.88 -14.61
N ASP A 369 27.31 -0.80 -15.44
CA ASP A 369 28.70 -0.87 -15.00
C ASP A 369 29.10 0.32 -14.11
N LEU A 370 28.51 1.50 -14.36
CA LEU A 370 28.71 2.68 -13.55
C LEU A 370 28.06 2.52 -12.17
N VAL A 371 26.79 2.09 -12.13
CA VAL A 371 26.02 1.93 -10.90
C VAL A 371 26.62 0.84 -10.02
N MET A 372 27.10 -0.26 -10.61
CA MET A 372 27.79 -1.34 -9.88
C MET A 372 29.11 -0.90 -9.22
N LYS A 373 29.67 0.23 -9.62
CA LYS A 373 30.88 0.82 -8.99
C LYS A 373 30.53 1.82 -7.89
N MET A 374 29.25 2.12 -7.69
CA MET A 374 28.82 3.01 -6.61
C MET A 374 28.92 2.29 -5.26
N PRO A 375 29.26 3.02 -4.18
CA PRO A 375 29.28 2.43 -2.85
C PRO A 375 27.93 1.80 -2.48
N HIS A 376 27.98 0.66 -1.82
CA HIS A 376 26.81 -0.04 -1.26
C HIS A 376 25.76 -0.51 -2.27
N VAL A 377 26.10 -0.59 -3.56
CA VAL A 377 25.28 -1.25 -4.56
C VAL A 377 25.70 -2.72 -4.66
N SER A 378 24.80 -3.62 -4.31
CA SER A 378 25.03 -5.07 -4.39
C SER A 378 24.79 -5.61 -5.79
N PHE A 379 23.75 -5.15 -6.46
CA PHE A 379 23.34 -5.64 -7.77
C PHE A 379 22.74 -4.51 -8.62
N ALA A 380 22.99 -4.57 -9.91
CA ALA A 380 22.27 -3.77 -10.90
C ALA A 380 22.14 -4.57 -12.21
N PHE A 381 21.02 -4.41 -12.90
CA PHE A 381 20.83 -5.00 -14.22
C PHE A 381 19.81 -4.26 -15.07
N ASP A 382 19.96 -4.40 -16.38
CA ASP A 382 18.99 -3.99 -17.38
C ASP A 382 17.81 -4.98 -17.39
N PHE A 383 16.57 -4.50 -17.27
CA PHE A 383 15.38 -5.34 -17.31
C PHE A 383 15.27 -6.17 -18.60
N LYS A 384 15.77 -5.69 -19.73
CA LYS A 384 15.83 -6.46 -20.97
C LYS A 384 16.72 -7.70 -20.88
N LYS A 385 17.69 -7.70 -19.94
CA LYS A 385 18.64 -8.79 -19.70
C LYS A 385 18.39 -9.54 -18.39
N ALA A 386 17.24 -9.33 -17.77
CA ALA A 386 16.92 -9.92 -16.48
C ALA A 386 17.08 -11.44 -16.41
N ALA A 387 16.74 -12.16 -17.49
CA ALA A 387 16.86 -13.63 -17.55
C ALA A 387 18.30 -14.15 -17.36
N THR A 388 19.32 -13.34 -17.71
CA THR A 388 20.74 -13.70 -17.62
C THR A 388 21.50 -12.87 -16.60
N ALA A 389 20.82 -11.99 -15.86
CA ALA A 389 21.45 -11.15 -14.86
C ALA A 389 22.07 -12.00 -13.72
N PRO A 390 23.33 -11.74 -13.32
CA PRO A 390 24.03 -12.50 -12.28
C PRO A 390 23.57 -12.06 -10.88
N VAL A 391 22.28 -12.28 -10.57
CA VAL A 391 21.65 -11.95 -9.29
C VAL A 391 20.96 -13.18 -8.71
N PRO A 392 20.82 -13.31 -7.38
CA PRO A 392 20.04 -14.38 -6.77
C PRO A 392 18.63 -14.47 -7.36
N GLU A 393 18.11 -15.69 -7.54
CA GLU A 393 16.85 -15.95 -8.21
C GLU A 393 15.68 -15.19 -7.57
N PHE A 394 15.55 -15.26 -6.26
CA PHE A 394 14.48 -14.57 -5.53
C PHE A 394 14.50 -13.03 -5.72
N LEU A 395 15.67 -12.41 -5.88
CA LEU A 395 15.78 -10.97 -6.18
C LEU A 395 15.38 -10.66 -7.61
N ARG A 396 15.73 -11.54 -8.55
CA ARG A 396 15.32 -11.43 -9.94
C ARG A 396 13.81 -11.52 -10.08
N GLU A 397 13.19 -12.49 -9.42
CA GLU A 397 11.74 -12.65 -9.40
C GLU A 397 11.03 -11.43 -8.82
N ARG A 398 11.48 -10.94 -7.66
CA ARG A 398 10.92 -9.72 -7.06
C ARG A 398 11.06 -8.51 -7.97
N ALA A 399 12.18 -8.35 -8.64
CA ALA A 399 12.40 -7.25 -9.58
C ALA A 399 11.47 -7.35 -10.80
N LEU A 400 11.30 -8.56 -11.36
CA LEU A 400 10.41 -8.79 -12.50
C LEU A 400 8.92 -8.65 -12.13
N ASN A 401 8.52 -9.09 -10.95
CA ASN A 401 7.18 -8.86 -10.42
C ASN A 401 6.89 -7.35 -10.28
N GLY A 402 7.90 -6.55 -9.96
CA GLY A 402 7.81 -5.08 -9.90
C GLY A 402 7.90 -4.37 -11.24
N TYR A 403 8.12 -5.08 -12.34
CA TYR A 403 8.42 -4.49 -13.65
C TYR A 403 7.22 -4.50 -14.58
N HIS A 404 6.81 -3.32 -15.00
CA HIS A 404 5.87 -3.12 -16.11
C HIS A 404 6.62 -2.44 -17.26
N HIS A 405 6.58 -3.03 -18.45
CA HIS A 405 7.42 -2.68 -19.60
C HIS A 405 7.34 -1.20 -20.04
N ASP A 406 6.20 -0.54 -19.84
CA ASP A 406 5.99 0.85 -20.23
C ASP A 406 6.18 1.87 -19.10
N ARG A 407 6.32 1.41 -17.82
CA ARG A 407 6.18 2.31 -16.67
C ARG A 407 7.32 2.25 -15.66
N SER A 408 8.08 1.15 -15.61
CA SER A 408 8.99 0.89 -14.50
C SER A 408 10.40 1.45 -14.65
N GLY A 409 10.73 2.06 -15.78
CA GLY A 409 12.11 2.42 -16.10
C GLY A 409 12.87 1.27 -16.77
N ASP A 410 14.17 1.42 -16.90
CA ASP A 410 14.99 0.60 -17.79
C ASP A 410 16.00 -0.29 -17.04
N ILE A 411 16.56 0.22 -15.95
CA ILE A 411 17.60 -0.44 -15.15
C ILE A 411 17.16 -0.42 -13.69
N ILE A 412 17.35 -1.52 -12.98
CA ILE A 412 17.16 -1.59 -11.52
C ILE A 412 18.50 -1.80 -10.84
N PHE A 413 18.65 -1.23 -9.63
CA PHE A 413 19.78 -1.54 -8.76
C PHE A 413 19.29 -1.81 -7.34
N MET A 414 20.08 -2.55 -6.58
CA MET A 414 19.76 -3.01 -5.24
C MET A 414 20.92 -2.68 -4.32
N LEU A 415 20.60 -2.08 -3.18
CA LEU A 415 21.58 -1.72 -2.18
C LEU A 415 21.91 -2.91 -1.27
N GLU A 416 23.04 -2.84 -0.59
CA GLU A 416 23.42 -3.71 0.50
C GLU A 416 22.40 -3.61 1.64
N PRO A 417 22.17 -4.68 2.42
CA PRO A 417 21.31 -4.62 3.62
C PRO A 417 21.78 -3.52 4.59
N GLY A 418 20.82 -2.79 5.16
CA GLY A 418 21.10 -1.66 6.05
C GLY A 418 21.32 -0.32 5.34
N HIS A 419 21.41 -0.33 4.01
CA HIS A 419 21.55 0.88 3.20
C HIS A 419 20.24 1.21 2.49
N TYR A 420 19.84 2.47 2.52
CA TYR A 420 18.62 2.94 1.87
C TYR A 420 18.76 4.38 1.40
N SER A 421 17.97 4.77 0.41
CA SER A 421 17.99 6.11 -0.16
C SER A 421 17.61 7.16 0.89
N PHE A 422 18.44 8.18 1.01
CA PHE A 422 18.26 9.26 1.95
C PHE A 422 18.42 10.59 1.20
N GLY A 423 17.30 11.19 0.83
CA GLY A 423 17.26 12.37 -0.03
C GLY A 423 17.32 13.69 0.74
N LYS A 424 17.38 14.78 -0.02
CA LYS A 424 17.24 16.14 0.51
C LYS A 424 15.86 16.30 1.15
N GLY A 425 15.83 16.68 2.42
CA GLY A 425 14.59 16.84 3.19
C GLY A 425 14.22 15.62 4.05
N SER A 426 14.96 14.52 3.98
CA SER A 426 14.78 13.40 4.89
C SER A 426 15.24 13.76 6.30
N SER A 427 14.48 13.32 7.31
CA SER A 427 14.86 13.53 8.72
C SER A 427 16.08 12.68 9.08
N PRO A 428 17.16 13.26 9.64
CA PRO A 428 18.38 12.54 9.97
C PRO A 428 18.20 11.46 11.06
N ILE A 429 17.09 11.50 11.76
CA ILE A 429 16.70 10.51 12.78
C ILE A 429 15.60 9.58 12.26
N GLY A 430 15.04 9.85 11.09
CA GLY A 430 13.97 9.10 10.48
C GLY A 430 14.41 7.81 9.78
N THR A 431 13.49 7.21 9.06
CA THR A 431 13.73 6.01 8.24
C THR A 431 13.05 6.11 6.89
N THR A 432 13.28 5.11 6.05
CA THR A 432 12.55 4.91 4.81
C THR A 432 12.50 3.41 4.45
N HIS A 433 11.95 3.11 3.31
CA HIS A 433 11.65 1.80 2.76
C HIS A 433 11.89 1.77 1.25
N GLY A 434 11.48 0.71 0.56
CA GLY A 434 11.62 0.58 -0.89
C GLY A 434 12.68 -0.44 -1.28
N THR A 435 13.39 -1.04 -0.31
CA THR A 435 14.45 -2.02 -0.55
C THR A 435 13.89 -3.45 -0.61
N TRP A 436 14.75 -4.39 -0.99
CA TRP A 436 14.43 -5.81 -1.06
C TRP A 436 14.49 -6.54 0.29
N CYS A 437 15.00 -5.88 1.33
CA CYS A 437 15.32 -6.50 2.60
C CYS A 437 14.07 -6.93 3.39
N PRO A 438 14.18 -7.97 4.24
CA PRO A 438 13.05 -8.44 5.04
C PRO A 438 12.41 -7.38 5.93
N TYR A 439 13.16 -6.37 6.39
CA TYR A 439 12.60 -5.30 7.19
C TYR A 439 11.61 -4.40 6.44
N ASP A 440 11.67 -4.37 5.09
CA ASP A 440 10.68 -3.71 4.23
C ASP A 440 9.62 -4.68 3.72
N ALA A 441 9.99 -5.96 3.52
CA ALA A 441 9.15 -6.94 2.84
C ALA A 441 8.33 -7.85 3.78
N HIS A 442 8.72 -8.03 5.04
CA HIS A 442 8.00 -8.85 6.02
C HIS A 442 6.98 -7.99 6.76
N ILE A 443 5.71 -8.23 6.49
CA ILE A 443 4.57 -7.45 6.96
C ILE A 443 3.63 -8.29 7.84
N PRO A 444 2.86 -7.67 8.75
CA PRO A 444 1.81 -8.37 9.47
C PRO A 444 0.66 -8.76 8.53
N LEU A 445 0.01 -9.88 8.80
CA LEU A 445 -1.26 -10.25 8.19
C LEU A 445 -2.12 -11.00 9.20
N LEU A 446 -3.26 -10.41 9.54
CA LEU A 446 -4.24 -10.96 10.46
C LEU A 446 -5.60 -11.02 9.76
N PHE A 447 -6.31 -12.14 9.91
CA PHE A 447 -7.72 -12.27 9.55
C PHE A 447 -8.56 -12.40 10.82
N TYR A 448 -9.79 -11.86 10.80
CA TYR A 448 -10.67 -11.86 11.96
C TYR A 448 -12.15 -11.81 11.56
N GLY A 449 -13.01 -12.41 12.37
CA GLY A 449 -14.45 -12.26 12.30
C GLY A 449 -15.14 -13.42 11.58
N TRP A 450 -15.98 -13.13 10.60
CA TRP A 450 -16.88 -14.09 9.97
C TRP A 450 -16.13 -15.33 9.44
N LYS A 451 -16.49 -16.51 10.01
CA LYS A 451 -15.90 -17.82 9.68
C LYS A 451 -14.35 -17.79 9.64
N VAL A 452 -13.71 -17.08 10.57
CA VAL A 452 -12.27 -17.12 10.79
C VAL A 452 -12.02 -17.80 12.13
N GLU A 453 -11.44 -18.99 12.10
CA GLU A 453 -11.00 -19.68 13.29
C GLU A 453 -9.73 -19.07 13.87
N HIS A 454 -9.56 -19.13 15.18
CA HIS A 454 -8.33 -18.68 15.82
C HIS A 454 -7.18 -19.64 15.52
N GLY A 455 -6.05 -19.10 15.08
CA GLY A 455 -4.87 -19.90 14.79
C GLY A 455 -3.72 -19.07 14.22
N SER A 456 -2.69 -19.75 13.78
CA SER A 456 -1.59 -19.14 13.04
C SER A 456 -0.93 -20.11 12.07
N THR A 457 -0.28 -19.58 11.05
CA THR A 457 0.62 -20.32 10.16
C THR A 457 1.94 -19.59 10.00
N SER A 458 3.03 -20.36 9.98
CA SER A 458 4.39 -19.87 9.64
C SER A 458 4.76 -20.17 8.18
N ARG A 459 3.83 -20.75 7.39
CA ARG A 459 4.02 -20.93 5.96
C ARG A 459 4.19 -19.56 5.31
N GLU A 460 5.12 -19.44 4.39
CA GLU A 460 5.27 -18.21 3.62
C GLU A 460 4.02 -17.99 2.76
N VAL A 461 3.41 -16.84 2.95
CA VAL A 461 2.33 -16.31 2.12
C VAL A 461 2.73 -14.93 1.60
N HIS A 462 2.08 -14.48 0.55
CA HIS A 462 2.43 -13.21 -0.07
C HIS A 462 1.32 -12.17 0.09
N ILE A 463 1.68 -10.91 0.06
CA ILE A 463 0.74 -9.78 0.11
C ILE A 463 -0.38 -9.90 -0.95
N ILE A 464 -0.08 -10.50 -2.10
CA ILE A 464 -1.03 -10.73 -3.20
C ILE A 464 -2.02 -11.87 -2.93
N ASP A 465 -1.81 -12.68 -1.90
CA ASP A 465 -2.67 -13.81 -1.53
C ASP A 465 -3.93 -13.37 -0.76
N ILE A 466 -3.94 -12.12 -0.29
CA ILE A 466 -5.07 -11.54 0.46
C ILE A 466 -6.33 -11.47 -0.41
N ALA A 467 -6.20 -10.95 -1.63
CA ALA A 467 -7.37 -10.78 -2.51
C ALA A 467 -8.04 -12.10 -2.89
N PRO A 468 -7.33 -13.14 -3.37
CA PRO A 468 -7.96 -14.42 -3.67
C PRO A 468 -8.54 -15.11 -2.43
N THR A 469 -7.93 -14.96 -1.25
CA THR A 469 -8.45 -15.48 0.03
C THR A 469 -9.81 -14.84 0.36
N VAL A 470 -9.90 -13.51 0.31
CA VAL A 470 -11.16 -12.79 0.55
C VAL A 470 -12.21 -13.17 -0.48
N CYS A 471 -11.87 -13.20 -1.78
CA CYS A 471 -12.80 -13.56 -2.85
C CYS A 471 -13.32 -14.98 -2.70
N GLN A 472 -12.49 -15.93 -2.28
CA GLN A 472 -12.91 -17.31 -2.06
C GLN A 472 -13.88 -17.41 -0.86
N LYS A 473 -13.59 -16.73 0.25
CA LYS A 473 -14.54 -16.65 1.39
C LYS A 473 -15.87 -15.99 1.02
N LEU A 474 -15.88 -15.09 0.06
CA LEU A 474 -17.08 -14.44 -0.47
C LEU A 474 -17.79 -15.28 -1.56
N HIS A 475 -17.21 -16.37 -2.03
CA HIS A 475 -17.70 -17.14 -3.18
C HIS A 475 -17.91 -16.26 -4.43
N ILE A 476 -16.98 -15.33 -4.70
CA ILE A 476 -16.98 -14.47 -5.88
C ILE A 476 -15.74 -14.73 -6.75
N GLN A 477 -15.79 -14.30 -8.00
CA GLN A 477 -14.62 -14.34 -8.86
C GLN A 477 -13.51 -13.43 -8.30
N GLN A 478 -12.27 -13.88 -8.46
CA GLN A 478 -11.09 -13.10 -8.15
C GLN A 478 -10.97 -11.90 -9.10
N PRO A 479 -10.23 -10.85 -8.71
CA PRO A 479 -9.87 -9.75 -9.60
C PRO A 479 -9.26 -10.25 -10.91
N ASN A 480 -9.50 -9.54 -12.01
CA ASN A 480 -9.20 -10.00 -13.38
C ASN A 480 -7.73 -10.28 -13.69
N ALA A 481 -6.81 -9.75 -12.89
CA ALA A 481 -5.37 -9.97 -13.03
C ALA A 481 -4.75 -10.67 -11.80
N CYS A 482 -5.58 -11.27 -10.95
CA CYS A 482 -5.13 -11.96 -9.75
C CYS A 482 -4.24 -13.15 -10.10
N ILE A 483 -3.07 -13.21 -9.47
CA ILE A 483 -2.10 -14.31 -9.57
C ILE A 483 -1.72 -14.88 -8.20
N GLY A 484 -2.25 -14.28 -7.12
CA GLY A 484 -2.07 -14.77 -5.75
C GLY A 484 -2.80 -16.10 -5.53
N GLU A 485 -2.37 -16.84 -4.52
CA GLU A 485 -2.97 -18.10 -4.11
C GLU A 485 -3.79 -17.90 -2.82
N PRO A 486 -5.00 -18.48 -2.74
CA PRO A 486 -5.79 -18.38 -1.51
C PRO A 486 -5.07 -19.04 -0.33
N ILE A 487 -5.13 -18.39 0.83
CA ILE A 487 -4.59 -18.91 2.09
C ILE A 487 -5.60 -19.92 2.64
N THR A 488 -5.37 -21.20 2.35
CA THR A 488 -6.31 -22.29 2.63
C THR A 488 -6.63 -22.41 4.11
N GLU A 489 -5.65 -22.17 4.98
CA GLU A 489 -5.81 -22.22 6.44
C GLU A 489 -6.79 -21.18 7.00
N VAL A 490 -7.11 -20.15 6.22
CA VAL A 490 -8.12 -19.12 6.59
C VAL A 490 -9.49 -19.46 5.99
N ILE A 491 -9.51 -20.28 4.94
CA ILE A 491 -10.72 -20.60 4.15
C ILE A 491 -11.41 -21.85 4.64
N ASP A 492 -10.63 -22.88 4.97
CA ASP A 492 -11.14 -24.18 5.37
C ASP A 492 -11.88 -24.08 6.72
N ASP A 493 -13.16 -24.46 6.68
CA ASP A 493 -14.06 -24.69 7.84
C ASP A 493 -14.05 -26.18 8.21
#